data_cf3972189371a931872045cc4527e0ef
#
_entry.id   cf3972189371a931872045cc4527e0ef
#
_cell.length_a   1.000
_cell.length_b   1.000
_cell.length_c   1.000
_cell.angle_alpha   90.00
_cell.angle_beta   90.00
_cell.angle_gamma   90.00
#
_symmetry.space_group_name_H-M   'P 1'
#
loop_
_entity.id
_entity.type
_entity.pdbx_description
1 polymer ?
#
loop_
_entity_poly.entity_id
_entity_poly.type
_entity_poly.pdbx_seq_one_letter_code
_entity_poly.pdbx_strand_id
1 'polypeptide(L)'
;MDYTPQIRELMRLRQIKTFRELRDRTGISEKQLLKLRKGELQQLKLETLTQFATKLELSLADLLALFELIPSLQKEYDRLKAQLSEQRETLLQEFQQSSLQTLEPWLLQWSAAAYAAQQNPQAPAVKLLPLVRPIEQLLQNWGIEQSAIVGSEIPYDPQQHQLMGGMAEAGDLVRVRYAGYRQGERLLYRAKVSPV
;
A
#
# COMPACT_ATOMS: atom_id res chain seq x y z
N MET A 1 14.98 11.66 -35.88
CA MET A 1 14.42 10.28 -35.68
C MET A 1 13.49 9.94 -36.81
N ASP A 2 13.39 8.68 -37.24
CA ASP A 2 12.45 8.28 -38.28
C ASP A 2 11.27 7.49 -37.63
N TYR A 3 10.08 8.08 -37.69
CA TYR A 3 8.85 7.50 -37.14
C TYR A 3 8.02 6.76 -38.22
N THR A 4 8.63 6.48 -39.37
CA THR A 4 7.97 5.73 -40.44
C THR A 4 7.49 4.34 -39.97
N PRO A 5 8.23 3.59 -39.16
CA PRO A 5 7.75 2.30 -38.63
C PRO A 5 6.49 2.42 -37.78
N GLN A 6 6.42 3.40 -36.88
CA GLN A 6 5.28 3.64 -35.98
C GLN A 6 4.03 4.03 -36.80
N ILE A 7 4.21 4.90 -37.80
CA ILE A 7 3.10 5.29 -38.70
C ILE A 7 2.62 4.10 -39.54
N ARG A 8 3.53 3.22 -39.97
CA ARG A 8 3.14 2.00 -40.71
C ARG A 8 2.36 1.03 -39.80
N GLU A 9 2.75 0.86 -38.57
CA GLU A 9 2.01 0.03 -37.60
C GLU A 9 0.60 0.62 -37.36
N LEU A 10 0.50 1.92 -37.19
CA LEU A 10 -0.79 2.61 -37.08
C LEU A 10 -1.66 2.39 -38.34
N MET A 11 -1.05 2.49 -39.53
CA MET A 11 -1.74 2.21 -40.78
C MET A 11 -2.24 0.77 -40.84
N ARG A 12 -1.42 -0.21 -40.41
CA ARG A 12 -1.79 -1.62 -40.35
C ARG A 12 -3.00 -1.85 -39.44
N LEU A 13 -2.99 -1.25 -38.25
CA LEU A 13 -4.11 -1.34 -37.28
C LEU A 13 -5.41 -0.75 -37.83
N ARG A 14 -5.33 0.26 -38.73
CA ARG A 14 -6.46 0.93 -39.35
C ARG A 14 -6.78 0.44 -40.76
N GLN A 15 -6.16 -0.68 -41.18
CA GLN A 15 -6.33 -1.32 -42.49
C GLN A 15 -6.01 -0.40 -43.67
N ILE A 16 -5.09 0.56 -43.46
CA ILE A 16 -4.62 1.48 -44.49
C ILE A 16 -3.38 0.88 -45.17
N LYS A 17 -3.45 0.65 -46.49
CA LYS A 17 -2.39 -0.08 -47.19
C LYS A 17 -1.26 0.82 -47.71
N THR A 18 -1.56 2.09 -48.01
CA THR A 18 -0.59 3.00 -48.63
C THR A 18 -0.59 4.38 -47.99
N PHE A 19 0.53 5.08 -48.07
CA PHE A 19 0.63 6.47 -47.61
C PHE A 19 -0.26 7.43 -48.40
N ARG A 20 -0.62 7.10 -49.67
CA ARG A 20 -1.58 7.84 -50.45
C ARG A 20 -2.97 7.72 -49.81
N GLU A 21 -3.40 6.53 -49.52
CA GLU A 21 -4.67 6.26 -48.84
C GLU A 21 -4.73 6.92 -47.46
N LEU A 22 -3.61 6.92 -46.71
CA LEU A 22 -3.51 7.63 -45.44
C LEU A 22 -3.75 9.13 -45.58
N ARG A 23 -3.16 9.76 -46.62
CA ARG A 23 -3.38 11.18 -46.92
C ARG A 23 -4.84 11.46 -47.31
N ASP A 24 -5.39 10.64 -48.21
CA ASP A 24 -6.75 10.79 -48.67
C ASP A 24 -7.77 10.66 -47.52
N ARG A 25 -7.53 9.73 -46.59
CA ARG A 25 -8.40 9.52 -45.45
C ARG A 25 -8.25 10.60 -44.35
N THR A 26 -7.05 11.09 -44.11
CA THR A 26 -6.78 12.05 -43.06
C THR A 26 -6.82 13.51 -43.51
N GLY A 27 -6.73 13.76 -44.82
CA GLY A 27 -6.71 15.09 -45.38
C GLY A 27 -5.38 15.85 -45.24
N ILE A 28 -4.31 15.17 -44.80
CA ILE A 28 -2.99 15.79 -44.67
C ILE A 28 -2.24 15.82 -45.99
N SER A 29 -1.45 16.88 -46.20
CA SER A 29 -0.61 16.99 -47.38
C SER A 29 0.62 16.08 -47.29
N GLU A 30 1.25 15.80 -48.45
CA GLU A 30 2.49 15.02 -48.49
C GLU A 30 3.61 15.64 -47.67
N LYS A 31 3.72 16.98 -47.68
CA LYS A 31 4.69 17.72 -46.91
C LYS A 31 4.45 17.57 -45.39
N GLN A 32 3.18 17.57 -44.96
CA GLN A 32 2.82 17.33 -43.55
C GLN A 32 3.11 15.89 -43.13
N LEU A 33 2.79 14.91 -44.01
CA LEU A 33 3.12 13.51 -43.75
C LEU A 33 4.64 13.28 -43.62
N LEU A 34 5.43 13.95 -44.47
CA LEU A 34 6.89 13.88 -44.40
C LEU A 34 7.41 14.42 -43.03
N LYS A 35 6.84 15.53 -42.55
CA LYS A 35 7.18 16.08 -41.24
C LYS A 35 6.80 15.12 -40.11
N LEU A 36 5.62 14.50 -40.18
CA LEU A 36 5.23 13.44 -39.21
C LEU A 36 6.25 12.32 -39.21
N ARG A 37 6.63 11.78 -40.36
CA ARG A 37 7.61 10.70 -40.47
C ARG A 37 8.99 11.07 -39.89
N LYS A 38 9.40 12.33 -40.05
CA LYS A 38 10.67 12.84 -39.48
C LYS A 38 10.58 13.23 -37.97
N GLY A 39 9.40 13.18 -37.38
CA GLY A 39 9.20 13.62 -35.98
C GLY A 39 9.19 15.13 -35.80
N GLU A 40 9.02 15.89 -36.89
CA GLU A 40 9.00 17.36 -36.88
C GLU A 40 7.59 17.89 -36.52
N LEU A 41 6.97 17.36 -35.43
CA LEU A 41 5.59 17.72 -35.09
C LEU A 41 5.45 19.17 -34.65
N GLN A 42 6.50 19.77 -34.10
CA GLN A 42 6.52 21.19 -33.69
C GLN A 42 6.30 22.14 -34.88
N GLN A 43 6.55 21.67 -36.09
CA GLN A 43 6.34 22.44 -37.34
C GLN A 43 4.94 22.25 -37.92
N LEU A 44 4.07 21.45 -37.25
CA LEU A 44 2.69 21.23 -37.64
C LEU A 44 1.76 22.03 -36.73
N LYS A 45 0.68 22.56 -37.30
CA LYS A 45 -0.36 23.20 -36.48
C LYS A 45 -1.09 22.17 -35.63
N LEU A 46 -1.50 22.58 -34.43
CA LEU A 46 -2.28 21.72 -33.53
C LEU A 46 -3.54 21.17 -34.18
N GLU A 47 -4.24 22.01 -34.98
CA GLU A 47 -5.42 21.60 -35.73
C GLU A 47 -5.13 20.44 -36.67
N THR A 48 -3.97 20.45 -37.34
CA THR A 48 -3.56 19.35 -38.26
C THR A 48 -3.32 18.06 -37.50
N LEU A 49 -2.68 18.14 -36.34
CA LEU A 49 -2.43 16.97 -35.49
C LEU A 49 -3.74 16.41 -34.90
N THR A 50 -4.62 17.27 -34.44
CA THR A 50 -5.94 16.87 -33.94
C THR A 50 -6.79 16.22 -35.05
N GLN A 51 -6.83 16.82 -36.23
CA GLN A 51 -7.55 16.26 -37.37
C GLN A 51 -6.99 14.90 -37.79
N PHE A 52 -5.67 14.76 -37.84
CA PHE A 52 -4.99 13.50 -38.15
C PHE A 52 -5.32 12.41 -37.11
N ALA A 53 -5.25 12.74 -35.83
CA ALA A 53 -5.62 11.82 -34.74
C ALA A 53 -7.09 11.38 -34.85
N THR A 54 -8.02 12.35 -34.97
CA THR A 54 -9.46 12.08 -35.03
C THR A 54 -9.82 11.20 -36.24
N LYS A 55 -9.23 11.45 -37.40
CA LYS A 55 -9.47 10.65 -38.60
C LYS A 55 -8.94 9.23 -38.53
N LEU A 56 -7.98 9.00 -37.65
CA LEU A 56 -7.44 7.67 -37.30
C LEU A 56 -8.04 7.09 -36.03
N GLU A 57 -9.11 7.70 -35.48
CA GLU A 57 -9.78 7.25 -34.26
C GLU A 57 -8.82 7.15 -33.06
N LEU A 58 -7.93 8.13 -32.94
CA LEU A 58 -7.01 8.29 -31.85
C LEU A 58 -7.30 9.58 -31.08
N SER A 59 -6.99 9.60 -29.79
CA SER A 59 -6.86 10.86 -29.09
C SER A 59 -5.58 11.59 -29.51
N LEU A 60 -5.54 12.92 -29.37
CA LEU A 60 -4.31 13.68 -29.59
C LEU A 60 -3.19 13.20 -28.66
N ALA A 61 -3.51 12.83 -27.42
CA ALA A 61 -2.56 12.30 -26.45
C ALA A 61 -1.93 10.98 -26.94
N ASP A 62 -2.73 10.05 -27.48
CA ASP A 62 -2.22 8.79 -28.03
C ASP A 62 -1.32 9.03 -29.24
N LEU A 63 -1.69 9.99 -30.09
CA LEU A 63 -0.84 10.38 -31.21
C LEU A 63 0.50 10.94 -30.73
N LEU A 64 0.51 11.85 -29.75
CA LEU A 64 1.73 12.43 -29.20
C LEU A 64 2.59 11.39 -28.45
N ALA A 65 1.96 10.42 -27.82
CA ALA A 65 2.65 9.29 -27.18
C ALA A 65 3.36 8.39 -28.22
N LEU A 66 2.77 8.20 -29.38
CA LEU A 66 3.37 7.43 -30.48
C LEU A 66 4.69 8.06 -30.97
N PHE A 67 4.82 9.38 -30.86
CA PHE A 67 6.03 10.14 -31.18
C PHE A 67 6.93 10.38 -29.95
N GLU A 68 6.67 9.72 -28.83
CA GLU A 68 7.44 9.83 -27.58
C GLU A 68 7.52 11.27 -27.01
N LEU A 69 6.61 12.15 -27.43
CA LEU A 69 6.54 13.53 -26.92
C LEU A 69 5.89 13.63 -25.54
N ILE A 70 5.02 12.68 -25.23
CA ILE A 70 4.44 12.50 -23.92
C ILE A 70 4.45 10.99 -23.61
N PRO A 71 4.57 10.58 -22.37
CA PRO A 71 4.40 9.18 -21.99
C PRO A 71 3.01 8.70 -22.41
N SER A 72 2.90 7.50 -22.96
CA SER A 72 1.59 6.89 -23.15
C SER A 72 0.96 6.64 -21.78
N LEU A 73 -0.35 6.72 -21.68
CA LEU A 73 -1.07 6.41 -20.42
C LEU A 73 -0.68 5.02 -19.88
N GLN A 74 -0.46 4.06 -20.76
CA GLN A 74 -0.02 2.73 -20.39
C GLN A 74 1.39 2.74 -19.78
N LYS A 75 2.35 3.44 -20.39
CA LYS A 75 3.72 3.55 -19.85
C LYS A 75 3.74 4.24 -18.48
N GLU A 76 2.91 5.28 -18.31
CA GLU A 76 2.80 5.96 -17.01
C GLU A 76 2.13 5.09 -15.96
N TYR A 77 1.08 4.35 -16.33
CA TYR A 77 0.45 3.36 -15.46
C TYR A 77 1.45 2.29 -14.99
N ASP A 78 2.20 1.72 -15.93
CA ASP A 78 3.20 0.67 -15.63
C ASP A 78 4.33 1.22 -14.73
N ARG A 79 4.77 2.45 -14.98
CA ARG A 79 5.73 3.16 -14.14
C ARG A 79 5.21 3.37 -12.72
N LEU A 80 4.00 3.92 -12.58
CA LEU A 80 3.38 4.15 -11.27
C LEU A 80 3.15 2.84 -10.52
N LYS A 81 2.75 1.78 -11.21
CA LYS A 81 2.60 0.45 -10.63
C LYS A 81 3.93 -0.11 -10.11
N ALA A 82 5.01 0.05 -10.87
CA ALA A 82 6.35 -0.35 -10.45
C ALA A 82 6.81 0.44 -9.22
N GLN A 83 6.63 1.78 -9.22
CA GLN A 83 6.94 2.63 -8.08
C GLN A 83 6.15 2.25 -6.83
N LEU A 84 4.86 1.97 -6.97
CA LEU A 84 4.01 1.52 -5.85
C LEU A 84 4.51 0.20 -5.25
N SER A 85 4.92 -0.74 -6.11
CA SER A 85 5.50 -2.02 -5.66
C SER A 85 6.80 -1.83 -4.90
N GLU A 86 7.70 -1.00 -5.42
CA GLU A 86 8.98 -0.66 -4.78
C GLU A 86 8.78 0.05 -3.43
N GLN A 87 7.89 1.04 -3.39
CA GLN A 87 7.54 1.73 -2.14
C GLN A 87 6.99 0.78 -1.09
N ARG A 88 6.10 -0.14 -1.49
CA ARG A 88 5.55 -1.15 -0.58
C ARG A 88 6.63 -2.04 0.01
N GLU A 89 7.58 -2.46 -0.81
CA GLU A 89 8.69 -3.32 -0.38
C GLU A 89 9.62 -2.58 0.58
N THR A 90 9.97 -1.33 0.26
CA THR A 90 10.77 -0.46 1.12
C THR A 90 10.10 -0.23 2.48
N LEU A 91 8.81 0.14 2.48
CA LEU A 91 8.06 0.35 3.73
C LEU A 91 7.97 -0.93 4.58
N LEU A 92 7.83 -2.09 3.94
CA LEU A 92 7.84 -3.37 4.67
C LEU A 92 9.19 -3.64 5.32
N GLN A 93 10.29 -3.40 4.61
CA GLN A 93 11.64 -3.56 5.15
C GLN A 93 11.92 -2.58 6.29
N GLU A 94 11.57 -1.31 6.14
CA GLU A 94 11.68 -0.31 7.19
C GLU A 94 10.87 -0.68 8.44
N PHE A 95 9.64 -1.14 8.25
CA PHE A 95 8.79 -1.62 9.34
C PHE A 95 9.40 -2.81 10.07
N GLN A 96 9.91 -3.81 9.34
CA GLN A 96 10.57 -4.98 9.92
C GLN A 96 11.83 -4.58 10.68
N GLN A 97 12.66 -3.73 10.10
CA GLN A 97 13.89 -3.25 10.74
C GLN A 97 13.61 -2.46 12.01
N SER A 98 12.67 -1.52 11.97
CA SER A 98 12.26 -0.75 13.15
C SER A 98 11.69 -1.65 14.26
N SER A 99 10.88 -2.64 13.89
CA SER A 99 10.35 -3.62 14.82
C SER A 99 11.44 -4.46 15.47
N LEU A 100 12.42 -4.93 14.68
CA LEU A 100 13.56 -5.69 15.16
C LEU A 100 14.44 -4.87 16.10
N GLN A 101 14.70 -3.59 15.79
CA GLN A 101 15.45 -2.68 16.67
C GLN A 101 14.77 -2.54 18.03
N THR A 102 13.45 -2.40 18.07
CA THR A 102 12.70 -2.32 19.32
C THR A 102 12.76 -3.63 20.11
N LEU A 103 12.73 -4.77 19.41
CA LEU A 103 12.76 -6.10 20.03
C LEU A 103 14.18 -6.62 20.34
N GLU A 104 15.23 -5.96 19.88
CA GLU A 104 16.62 -6.43 20.03
C GLU A 104 16.96 -6.82 21.50
N PRO A 105 16.67 -5.99 22.53
CA PRO A 105 17.00 -6.36 23.92
C PRO A 105 16.29 -7.64 24.36
N TRP A 106 15.05 -7.83 23.91
CA TRP A 106 14.28 -9.05 24.20
C TRP A 106 14.89 -10.26 23.50
N LEU A 107 15.20 -10.15 22.20
CA LEU A 107 15.80 -11.24 21.41
C LEU A 107 17.12 -11.73 22.03
N LEU A 108 17.97 -10.80 22.44
CA LEU A 108 19.29 -11.13 22.99
C LEU A 108 19.22 -11.73 24.41
N GLN A 109 18.30 -11.30 25.25
CA GLN A 109 18.27 -11.65 26.68
C GLN A 109 17.30 -12.78 27.00
N TRP A 110 16.21 -12.95 26.21
CA TRP A 110 15.15 -13.89 26.53
C TRP A 110 15.63 -15.33 26.63
N SER A 111 16.42 -15.81 25.68
CA SER A 111 16.93 -17.20 25.67
C SER A 111 17.77 -17.50 26.90
N ALA A 112 18.63 -16.58 27.35
CA ALA A 112 19.43 -16.71 28.54
C ALA A 112 18.58 -16.68 29.82
N ALA A 113 17.62 -15.76 29.89
CA ALA A 113 16.71 -15.64 31.02
C ALA A 113 15.78 -16.86 31.13
N ALA A 114 15.26 -17.37 30.04
CA ALA A 114 14.45 -18.58 30.02
C ALA A 114 15.23 -19.80 30.48
N TYR A 115 16.46 -19.96 29.99
CA TYR A 115 17.36 -21.03 30.47
C TYR A 115 17.62 -20.93 31.99
N ALA A 116 17.99 -19.73 32.50
CA ALA A 116 18.23 -19.51 33.91
C ALA A 116 16.97 -19.79 34.76
N ALA A 117 15.79 -19.43 34.30
CA ALA A 117 14.53 -19.71 34.98
C ALA A 117 14.23 -21.22 35.03
N GLN A 118 14.56 -21.97 34.00
CA GLN A 118 14.42 -23.44 33.97
C GLN A 118 15.38 -24.13 34.94
N GLN A 119 16.61 -23.60 35.10
CA GLN A 119 17.58 -24.14 36.04
C GLN A 119 17.27 -23.82 37.53
N ASN A 120 16.51 -22.75 37.76
CA ASN A 120 16.12 -22.35 39.12
C ASN A 120 14.60 -22.08 39.19
N PRO A 121 13.78 -23.13 39.44
CA PRO A 121 12.32 -22.98 39.53
C PRO A 121 11.85 -22.07 40.71
N GLN A 122 12.72 -21.77 41.66
CA GLN A 122 12.43 -20.87 42.77
C GLN A 122 12.72 -19.38 42.44
N ALA A 123 13.27 -19.11 41.27
CA ALA A 123 13.54 -17.73 40.89
C ALA A 123 12.23 -16.92 40.78
N PRO A 124 12.16 -15.70 41.38
CA PRO A 124 10.96 -14.91 41.32
C PRO A 124 10.62 -14.50 39.88
N ALA A 125 9.40 -14.80 39.42
CA ALA A 125 8.91 -14.48 38.07
C ALA A 125 8.99 -12.97 37.74
N VAL A 126 8.94 -12.10 38.78
CA VAL A 126 9.07 -10.64 38.66
C VAL A 126 10.36 -10.22 37.92
N LYS A 127 11.42 -11.04 37.95
CA LYS A 127 12.69 -10.78 37.26
C LYS A 127 12.56 -10.88 35.73
N LEU A 128 11.52 -11.54 35.22
CA LEU A 128 11.25 -11.66 33.81
C LEU A 128 10.46 -10.45 33.23
N LEU A 129 9.76 -9.71 34.09
CA LEU A 129 8.91 -8.59 33.67
C LEU A 129 9.67 -7.51 32.87
N PRO A 130 10.90 -7.09 33.25
CA PRO A 130 11.64 -6.10 32.46
C PRO A 130 11.92 -6.54 31.02
N LEU A 131 12.01 -7.85 30.78
CA LEU A 131 12.28 -8.40 29.43
C LEU A 131 11.07 -8.28 28.49
N VAL A 132 9.87 -8.09 29.02
CA VAL A 132 8.65 -7.93 28.21
C VAL A 132 8.46 -6.49 27.75
N ARG A 133 9.11 -5.51 28.40
CA ARG A 133 8.98 -4.08 28.05
C ARG A 133 9.21 -3.75 26.57
N PRO A 134 10.20 -4.32 25.86
CA PRO A 134 10.36 -4.06 24.43
C PRO A 134 9.15 -4.49 23.60
N ILE A 135 8.46 -5.55 24.00
CA ILE A 135 7.23 -6.02 23.34
C ILE A 135 6.09 -5.03 23.61
N GLU A 136 5.95 -4.58 24.84
CA GLU A 136 4.95 -3.55 25.21
C GLU A 136 5.21 -2.25 24.44
N GLN A 137 6.48 -1.83 24.34
CA GLN A 137 6.87 -0.65 23.57
C GLN A 137 6.54 -0.79 22.07
N LEU A 138 6.78 -1.96 21.49
CA LEU A 138 6.43 -2.23 20.11
C LEU A 138 4.93 -2.12 19.87
N LEU A 139 4.12 -2.68 20.76
CA LEU A 139 2.66 -2.57 20.70
C LEU A 139 2.22 -1.10 20.80
N GLN A 140 2.81 -0.31 21.70
CA GLN A 140 2.54 1.12 21.83
C GLN A 140 2.92 1.88 20.55
N ASN A 141 4.08 1.58 19.95
CA ASN A 141 4.49 2.18 18.68
C ASN A 141 3.49 1.91 17.54
N TRP A 142 2.78 0.78 17.61
CA TRP A 142 1.69 0.45 16.67
C TRP A 142 0.34 1.04 17.08
N GLY A 143 0.29 1.85 18.16
CA GLY A 143 -0.94 2.44 18.70
C GLY A 143 -1.87 1.41 19.33
N ILE A 144 -1.32 0.26 19.80
CA ILE A 144 -2.07 -0.78 20.51
C ILE A 144 -1.97 -0.53 22.00
N GLU A 145 -3.12 -0.33 22.64
CA GLU A 145 -3.25 -0.01 24.06
C GLU A 145 -4.16 -1.02 24.77
N GLN A 146 -3.89 -1.23 26.07
CA GLN A 146 -4.81 -2.00 26.91
C GLN A 146 -6.08 -1.20 27.18
N SER A 147 -7.24 -1.82 27.01
CA SER A 147 -8.54 -1.19 27.29
C SER A 147 -8.96 -1.27 28.76
N ALA A 148 -8.37 -2.18 29.53
CA ALA A 148 -8.66 -2.35 30.94
C ALA A 148 -7.48 -2.99 31.70
N ILE A 149 -7.25 -2.55 32.93
CA ILE A 149 -6.16 -3.05 33.80
C ILE A 149 -6.60 -4.34 34.48
N VAL A 150 -5.78 -5.38 34.40
CA VAL A 150 -6.06 -6.66 35.10
C VAL A 150 -6.14 -6.47 36.59
N GLY A 151 -7.18 -7.02 37.24
CA GLY A 151 -7.46 -6.90 38.67
C GLY A 151 -8.34 -5.70 39.02
N SER A 152 -8.52 -4.73 38.15
CA SER A 152 -9.46 -3.61 38.39
C SER A 152 -10.93 -4.06 38.31
N GLU A 153 -11.76 -3.30 38.97
CA GLU A 153 -13.23 -3.42 38.91
C GLU A 153 -13.78 -2.30 38.06
N ILE A 154 -14.57 -2.67 37.03
CA ILE A 154 -15.10 -1.74 36.03
C ILE A 154 -16.58 -2.06 35.77
N PRO A 155 -17.37 -1.10 35.30
CA PRO A 155 -18.73 -1.36 34.83
C PRO A 155 -18.71 -2.30 33.63
N TYR A 156 -19.56 -3.30 33.61
CA TYR A 156 -19.68 -4.23 32.51
C TYR A 156 -20.29 -3.57 31.28
N ASP A 157 -19.59 -3.69 30.16
CA ASP A 157 -20.07 -3.29 28.85
C ASP A 157 -19.98 -4.50 27.89
N PRO A 158 -21.10 -5.08 27.44
CA PRO A 158 -21.11 -6.23 26.54
C PRO A 158 -20.38 -6.01 25.22
N GLN A 159 -20.20 -4.77 24.78
CA GLN A 159 -19.50 -4.46 23.54
C GLN A 159 -17.98 -4.56 23.71
N GLN A 160 -17.46 -4.20 24.89
CA GLN A 160 -16.04 -4.13 25.19
C GLN A 160 -15.52 -5.31 26.03
N HIS A 161 -16.44 -6.00 26.73
CA HIS A 161 -16.10 -7.04 27.70
C HIS A 161 -16.72 -8.38 27.32
N GLN A 162 -16.05 -9.46 27.71
CA GLN A 162 -16.54 -10.83 27.60
C GLN A 162 -16.57 -11.47 28.98
N LEU A 163 -17.75 -11.92 29.43
CA LEU A 163 -17.87 -12.68 30.67
C LEU A 163 -17.21 -14.06 30.51
N MET A 164 -16.41 -14.45 31.49
CA MET A 164 -15.79 -15.78 31.60
C MET A 164 -16.70 -16.83 32.28
N GLY A 165 -17.72 -16.36 32.99
CA GLY A 165 -18.72 -17.19 33.69
C GLY A 165 -19.63 -16.31 34.52
N GLY A 166 -20.74 -16.88 35.02
CA GLY A 166 -21.76 -16.12 35.73
C GLY A 166 -22.63 -15.27 34.83
N MET A 167 -23.42 -14.37 35.42
CA MET A 167 -24.26 -13.40 34.73
C MET A 167 -23.94 -12.00 35.26
N ALA A 168 -23.96 -11.03 34.36
CA ALA A 168 -23.88 -9.62 34.70
C ALA A 168 -24.67 -8.84 33.64
N GLU A 169 -25.39 -7.81 34.05
CA GLU A 169 -26.06 -6.88 33.18
C GLU A 169 -25.16 -5.66 32.88
N ALA A 170 -25.47 -4.92 31.80
CA ALA A 170 -24.70 -3.74 31.46
C ALA A 170 -24.69 -2.72 32.63
N GLY A 171 -23.50 -2.32 33.06
CA GLY A 171 -23.31 -1.42 34.21
C GLY A 171 -22.95 -2.13 35.51
N ASP A 172 -23.15 -3.44 35.63
CA ASP A 172 -22.74 -4.19 36.83
C ASP A 172 -21.24 -4.16 37.02
N LEU A 173 -20.77 -4.17 38.28
CA LEU A 173 -19.35 -4.23 38.56
C LEU A 173 -18.79 -5.62 38.25
N VAL A 174 -17.75 -5.64 37.45
CA VAL A 174 -17.03 -6.84 37.05
C VAL A 174 -15.54 -6.64 37.25
N ARG A 175 -14.83 -7.73 37.58
CA ARG A 175 -13.37 -7.73 37.73
C ARG A 175 -12.67 -8.19 36.46
N VAL A 176 -11.70 -7.39 36.00
CA VAL A 176 -10.89 -7.71 34.81
C VAL A 176 -9.96 -8.87 35.14
N ARG A 177 -10.07 -9.96 34.37
CA ARG A 177 -9.20 -11.15 34.48
C ARG A 177 -8.13 -11.17 33.39
N TYR A 178 -8.48 -10.73 32.18
CA TYR A 178 -7.54 -10.56 31.10
C TYR A 178 -7.80 -9.21 30.44
N ALA A 179 -6.72 -8.50 30.12
CA ALA A 179 -6.81 -7.21 29.46
C ALA A 179 -7.45 -7.35 28.05
N GLY A 180 -8.24 -6.38 27.69
CA GLY A 180 -8.61 -6.16 26.28
C GLY A 180 -7.59 -5.26 25.60
N TYR A 181 -7.65 -5.16 24.29
CA TYR A 181 -6.77 -4.33 23.50
C TYR A 181 -7.53 -3.58 22.43
N ARG A 182 -7.09 -2.34 22.15
CA ARG A 182 -7.60 -1.50 21.08
C ARG A 182 -6.45 -0.89 20.28
N GLN A 183 -6.74 -0.47 19.05
CA GLN A 183 -5.85 0.30 18.20
C GLN A 183 -6.62 1.54 17.71
N GLY A 184 -6.31 2.70 18.25
CA GLY A 184 -7.15 3.89 18.11
C GLY A 184 -8.59 3.57 18.55
N GLU A 185 -9.56 3.83 17.69
CA GLU A 185 -10.99 3.55 17.96
C GLU A 185 -11.38 2.06 17.72
N ARG A 186 -10.51 1.27 17.13
CA ARG A 186 -10.82 -0.13 16.79
C ARG A 186 -10.54 -1.04 17.97
N LEU A 187 -11.57 -1.71 18.50
CA LEU A 187 -11.43 -2.81 19.46
C LEU A 187 -10.82 -4.04 18.75
N LEU A 188 -9.67 -4.51 19.23
CA LEU A 188 -9.01 -5.71 18.73
C LEU A 188 -9.47 -6.94 19.50
N TYR A 189 -9.43 -6.86 20.84
CA TYR A 189 -9.82 -7.94 21.74
C TYR A 189 -10.60 -7.39 22.92
N ARG A 190 -11.73 -8.04 23.26
CA ARG A 190 -12.50 -7.71 24.45
C ARG A 190 -11.74 -8.10 25.70
N ALA A 191 -11.82 -7.28 26.75
CA ALA A 191 -11.34 -7.67 28.06
C ALA A 191 -12.19 -8.83 28.59
N LYS A 192 -11.55 -9.85 29.17
CA LYS A 192 -12.28 -10.94 29.83
C LYS A 192 -12.47 -10.61 31.29
N VAL A 193 -13.72 -10.68 31.74
CA VAL A 193 -14.16 -10.22 33.04
C VAL A 193 -14.97 -11.29 33.77
N SER A 194 -15.02 -11.22 35.09
CA SER A 194 -15.92 -12.03 35.92
C SER A 194 -16.76 -11.13 36.83
N PRO A 195 -17.98 -11.52 37.20
CA PRO A 195 -18.72 -10.84 38.28
C PRO A 195 -17.88 -10.73 39.56
N VAL A 196 -18.09 -9.66 40.30
CA VAL A 196 -17.44 -9.44 41.60
C VAL A 196 -18.17 -10.21 42.67
#